data_4ddc50214cefc43340f4aa52e42544cf
#
_entry.id   4ddc50214cefc43340f4aa52e42544cf
#
_cell.length_a   1.000
_cell.length_b   1.000
_cell.length_c   1.000
_cell.angle_alpha   90.00
_cell.angle_beta   90.00
_cell.angle_gamma   90.00
#
_symmetry.space_group_name_H-M   'P 1'
#
loop_
_entity.id
_entity.type
_entity.pdbx_description
1 polymer ?
#
loop_
_entity_poly.entity_id
_entity_poly.type
_entity_poly.pdbx_seq_one_letter_code
_entity_poly.pdbx_strand_id
1 'polypeptide(L)'
;MCIRDRSKTYPNGTHALYDVSIHIDKGEFAFIVGASGAGKSTFLKLIMHEESPSSGEIIVNNLNITKMRRRKVPYLRRHMGIVFQDFRLIDKMNVFDNVAFAMRAIGASASSIKKRVPYILELVGLKNKMKNKPSELSGGEQQRVSLARALVNNPEIIIADEPTGNVDPEMSHDIIQLLSEINDMGTTVLVVTHEHELVRQFNKRVIVIDHGRVKSDTKNPEAALAYDAQYEDIDEIIEGIALSKETKENFADNDVVPD
;
A
#
# COMPACT_ATOMS: atom_id res chain seq x y z
N MET A 1 10.47 0.98 12.28
CA MET A 1 9.04 1.12 12.62
C MET A 1 8.64 -0.04 13.51
N CYS A 2 7.79 0.19 14.50
CA CYS A 2 7.34 -0.87 15.43
C CYS A 2 5.85 -0.70 15.71
N ILE A 3 5.12 -1.79 15.61
CA ILE A 3 3.70 -1.91 15.96
C ILE A 3 3.62 -3.03 17.01
N ARG A 4 2.99 -2.77 18.16
CA ARG A 4 2.91 -3.72 19.27
C ARG A 4 1.46 -3.87 19.75
N ASP A 5 1.01 -5.12 19.87
CA ASP A 5 -0.26 -5.53 20.46
C ASP A 5 -1.44 -4.72 19.91
N ARG A 6 -1.49 -4.62 18.56
CA ARG A 6 -2.37 -3.70 17.87
C ARG A 6 -3.67 -4.36 17.49
N SER A 7 -4.79 -3.75 17.94
CA SER A 7 -6.13 -4.12 17.49
C SER A 7 -6.87 -2.91 16.94
N LYS A 8 -7.69 -3.14 15.94
CA LYS A 8 -8.59 -2.13 15.36
C LYS A 8 -9.97 -2.70 15.20
N THR A 9 -10.93 -2.08 15.89
CA THR A 9 -12.36 -2.30 15.70
C THR A 9 -12.98 -1.03 15.18
N TYR A 10 -13.74 -1.11 14.09
CA TYR A 10 -14.48 0.02 13.53
C TYR A 10 -15.81 0.24 14.30
N PRO A 11 -16.40 1.44 14.20
CA PRO A 11 -17.66 1.74 14.91
C PRO A 11 -18.85 0.85 14.52
N ASN A 12 -18.81 0.25 13.33
CA ASN A 12 -19.80 -0.73 12.87
C ASN A 12 -19.64 -2.14 13.46
N GLY A 13 -18.70 -2.32 14.39
CA GLY A 13 -18.39 -3.60 15.02
C GLY A 13 -17.40 -4.47 14.26
N THR A 14 -16.94 -4.08 13.08
CA THR A 14 -15.96 -4.85 12.31
C THR A 14 -14.60 -4.83 13.00
N HIS A 15 -14.10 -5.99 13.36
CA HIS A 15 -12.76 -6.19 13.88
C HIS A 15 -11.80 -6.38 12.71
N ALA A 16 -11.02 -5.37 12.38
CA ALA A 16 -10.13 -5.40 11.20
C ALA A 16 -8.71 -5.89 11.52
N LEU A 17 -8.24 -5.71 12.77
CA LEU A 17 -6.94 -6.20 13.21
C LEU A 17 -7.01 -6.68 14.66
N TYR A 18 -6.30 -7.78 14.95
CA TYR A 18 -6.25 -8.42 16.25
C TYR A 18 -4.80 -8.66 16.66
N ASP A 19 -4.35 -7.98 17.72
CA ASP A 19 -3.06 -8.21 18.36
C ASP A 19 -1.88 -8.31 17.39
N VAL A 20 -1.84 -7.37 16.44
CA VAL A 20 -0.79 -7.32 15.42
C VAL A 20 0.47 -6.71 16.02
N SER A 21 1.57 -7.47 16.00
CA SER A 21 2.90 -7.02 16.42
C SER A 21 3.89 -7.23 15.28
N ILE A 22 4.43 -6.14 14.72
CA ILE A 22 5.37 -6.13 13.61
C ILE A 22 6.48 -5.13 13.91
N HIS A 23 7.72 -5.54 13.73
CA HIS A 23 8.89 -4.66 13.77
C HIS A 23 9.54 -4.61 12.38
N ILE A 24 9.75 -3.42 11.85
CA ILE A 24 10.41 -3.19 10.57
C ILE A 24 11.58 -2.27 10.81
N ASP A 25 12.77 -2.72 10.44
CA ASP A 25 14.00 -1.98 10.60
C ASP A 25 14.10 -0.82 9.59
N LYS A 26 14.96 0.16 9.91
CA LYS A 26 15.25 1.23 8.97
C LYS A 26 16.01 0.68 7.77
N GLY A 27 15.55 1.05 6.56
CA GLY A 27 16.14 0.54 5.30
C GLY A 27 15.74 -0.90 4.97
N GLU A 28 14.75 -1.47 5.66
CA GLU A 28 14.21 -2.78 5.34
C GLU A 28 13.17 -2.69 4.23
N PHE A 29 13.12 -3.72 3.37
CA PHE A 29 12.06 -3.95 2.40
C PHE A 29 11.20 -5.11 2.90
N ALA A 30 9.88 -4.89 2.99
CA ALA A 30 8.94 -5.95 3.34
C ALA A 30 7.70 -5.93 2.44
N PHE A 31 7.32 -7.12 1.98
CA PHE A 31 6.01 -7.36 1.40
C PHE A 31 4.99 -7.67 2.49
N ILE A 32 3.77 -7.20 2.29
CA ILE A 32 2.60 -7.52 3.11
C ILE A 32 1.59 -8.18 2.19
N VAL A 33 1.32 -9.45 2.43
CA VAL A 33 0.41 -10.26 1.60
C VAL A 33 -0.76 -10.77 2.42
N GLY A 34 -1.76 -11.32 1.76
CA GLY A 34 -2.95 -11.91 2.37
C GLY A 34 -4.20 -11.65 1.53
N ALA A 35 -5.26 -12.40 1.77
CA ALA A 35 -6.52 -12.33 1.03
C ALA A 35 -7.18 -10.93 1.07
N SER A 36 -8.13 -10.69 0.19
CA SER A 36 -8.96 -9.48 0.23
C SER A 36 -9.71 -9.42 1.57
N GLY A 37 -9.75 -8.24 2.19
CA GLY A 37 -10.38 -8.10 3.51
C GLY A 37 -9.54 -8.55 4.71
N ALA A 38 -8.36 -9.15 4.52
CA ALA A 38 -7.49 -9.64 5.61
C ALA A 38 -7.01 -8.56 6.60
N GLY A 39 -7.20 -7.27 6.31
CA GLY A 39 -6.80 -6.16 7.18
C GLY A 39 -5.61 -5.34 6.69
N LYS A 40 -5.03 -5.66 5.53
CA LYS A 40 -3.84 -4.98 4.97
C LYS A 40 -4.01 -3.47 4.85
N SER A 41 -5.09 -3.01 4.21
CA SER A 41 -5.36 -1.56 4.07
C SER A 41 -5.63 -0.88 5.42
N THR A 42 -6.22 -1.58 6.39
CA THR A 42 -6.39 -1.05 7.76
C THR A 42 -5.03 -0.89 8.44
N PHE A 43 -4.13 -1.86 8.26
CA PHE A 43 -2.76 -1.79 8.74
C PHE A 43 -2.02 -0.56 8.18
N LEU A 44 -2.09 -0.32 6.86
CA LEU A 44 -1.51 0.87 6.25
C LEU A 44 -2.14 2.17 6.78
N LYS A 45 -3.47 2.24 6.91
CA LYS A 45 -4.16 3.43 7.45
C LYS A 45 -3.72 3.77 8.87
N LEU A 46 -3.40 2.76 9.70
CA LEU A 46 -2.86 2.97 11.04
C LEU A 46 -1.45 3.57 10.99
N ILE A 47 -0.56 3.08 10.12
CA ILE A 47 0.80 3.61 9.96
C ILE A 47 0.76 5.05 9.44
N MET A 48 -0.09 5.33 8.47
CA MET A 48 -0.28 6.68 7.90
C MET A 48 -1.03 7.63 8.85
N HIS A 49 -1.49 7.12 10.00
CA HIS A 49 -2.34 7.84 10.95
C HIS A 49 -3.61 8.43 10.29
N GLU A 50 -4.21 7.69 9.36
CA GLU A 50 -5.55 7.97 8.82
C GLU A 50 -6.61 7.43 9.76
N GLU A 51 -6.32 6.32 10.41
CA GLU A 51 -7.12 5.71 11.45
C GLU A 51 -6.35 5.67 12.77
N SER A 52 -7.08 5.75 13.87
CA SER A 52 -6.52 5.54 15.21
C SER A 52 -6.77 4.10 15.63
N PRO A 53 -5.79 3.46 16.29
CA PRO A 53 -5.98 2.12 16.81
C PRO A 53 -6.96 2.10 17.99
N SER A 54 -7.57 0.93 18.26
CA SER A 54 -8.41 0.72 19.46
C SER A 54 -7.58 0.42 20.69
N SER A 55 -6.44 -0.27 20.55
CA SER A 55 -5.50 -0.60 21.64
C SER A 55 -4.05 -0.68 21.13
N GLY A 56 -3.06 -0.78 22.04
CA GLY A 56 -1.65 -1.00 21.80
C GLY A 56 -0.88 0.27 21.34
N GLU A 57 0.31 0.15 20.74
CA GLU A 57 1.23 1.26 20.44
C GLU A 57 1.80 1.19 19.00
N ILE A 58 1.86 2.32 18.29
CA ILE A 58 2.53 2.45 16.99
C ILE A 58 3.67 3.46 17.11
N ILE A 59 4.86 3.03 16.73
CA ILE A 59 6.06 3.87 16.67
C ILE A 59 6.55 3.91 15.22
N VAL A 60 6.63 5.08 14.63
CA VAL A 60 7.18 5.32 13.29
C VAL A 60 8.30 6.34 13.40
N ASN A 61 9.49 6.02 12.87
CA ASN A 61 10.67 6.88 12.96
C ASN A 61 10.95 7.38 14.39
N ASN A 62 10.89 6.48 15.37
CA ASN A 62 11.03 6.77 16.81
C ASN A 62 9.94 7.73 17.38
N LEU A 63 8.91 8.05 16.62
CA LEU A 63 7.78 8.84 17.08
C LEU A 63 6.62 7.91 17.45
N ASN A 64 6.15 7.97 18.69
CA ASN A 64 4.91 7.32 19.06
C ASN A 64 3.74 8.10 18.44
N ILE A 65 3.08 7.48 17.47
CA ILE A 65 1.98 8.10 16.73
C ILE A 65 0.61 7.75 17.30
N THR A 66 0.53 6.83 18.25
CA THR A 66 -0.74 6.29 18.80
C THR A 66 -1.71 7.39 19.24
N LYS A 67 -1.22 8.38 19.96
CA LYS A 67 -2.01 9.51 20.50
C LYS A 67 -1.59 10.83 19.86
N MET A 68 -1.10 10.80 18.61
CA MET A 68 -0.62 11.99 17.93
C MET A 68 -1.78 12.95 17.67
N ARG A 69 -1.60 14.23 18.01
CA ARG A 69 -2.60 15.28 17.74
C ARG A 69 -2.69 15.52 16.22
N ARG A 70 -3.90 15.71 15.67
CA ARG A 70 -4.15 15.93 14.22
C ARG A 70 -3.22 16.96 13.58
N ARG A 71 -2.90 18.06 14.28
CA ARG A 71 -1.98 19.12 13.78
C ARG A 71 -0.55 18.64 13.55
N LYS A 72 -0.13 17.50 14.13
CA LYS A 72 1.21 16.91 13.95
C LYS A 72 1.26 15.88 12.80
N VAL A 73 0.12 15.35 12.37
CA VAL A 73 0.04 14.34 11.30
C VAL A 73 0.68 14.80 9.98
N PRO A 74 0.52 16.07 9.52
CA PRO A 74 1.21 16.53 8.32
C PRO A 74 2.74 16.43 8.41
N TYR A 75 3.31 16.61 9.60
CA TYR A 75 4.78 16.47 9.80
C TYR A 75 5.21 15.00 9.71
N LEU A 76 4.45 14.06 10.26
CA LEU A 76 4.68 12.63 10.09
C LEU A 76 4.67 12.26 8.60
N ARG A 77 3.62 12.66 7.87
CA ARG A 77 3.42 12.30 6.46
C ARG A 77 4.45 12.92 5.52
N ARG A 78 5.15 14.00 5.90
CA ARG A 78 6.26 14.58 5.12
C ARG A 78 7.46 13.62 4.98
N HIS A 79 7.62 12.69 5.93
CA HIS A 79 8.67 11.67 5.92
C HIS A 79 8.22 10.36 5.24
N MET A 80 7.00 10.34 4.70
CA MET A 80 6.41 9.17 4.04
C MET A 80 6.13 9.49 2.57
N GLY A 81 6.50 8.59 1.68
CA GLY A 81 6.03 8.53 0.30
C GLY A 81 4.92 7.50 0.20
N ILE A 82 3.78 7.87 -0.37
CA ILE A 82 2.65 6.96 -0.50
C ILE A 82 2.34 6.77 -1.98
N VAL A 83 2.30 5.51 -2.41
CA VAL A 83 1.94 5.07 -3.76
C VAL A 83 0.63 4.31 -3.64
N PHE A 84 -0.38 4.71 -4.41
CA PHE A 84 -1.71 4.12 -4.40
C PHE A 84 -1.96 3.31 -5.67
N GLN A 85 -2.81 2.31 -5.59
CA GLN A 85 -3.25 1.49 -6.73
C GLN A 85 -3.94 2.32 -7.82
N ASP A 86 -4.75 3.32 -7.45
CA ASP A 86 -5.51 4.21 -8.34
C ASP A 86 -4.73 5.48 -8.75
N PHE A 87 -3.41 5.47 -8.62
CA PHE A 87 -2.45 6.54 -8.95
C PHE A 87 -2.72 7.87 -8.23
N ARG A 88 -3.95 8.28 -8.04
CA ARG A 88 -4.43 9.56 -7.45
C ARG A 88 -3.74 10.77 -8.05
N LEU A 89 -3.59 10.79 -9.37
CA LEU A 89 -3.07 11.94 -10.08
C LEU A 89 -4.14 13.03 -10.19
N ILE A 90 -3.69 14.28 -10.26
CA ILE A 90 -4.55 15.43 -10.45
C ILE A 90 -4.68 15.68 -11.95
N ASP A 91 -5.83 15.33 -12.54
CA ASP A 91 -6.06 15.32 -14.00
C ASP A 91 -5.84 16.69 -14.68
N LYS A 92 -6.12 17.78 -13.95
CA LYS A 92 -5.94 19.14 -14.44
C LYS A 92 -4.48 19.59 -14.49
N MET A 93 -3.58 18.88 -13.83
CA MET A 93 -2.15 19.14 -13.76
C MET A 93 -1.38 18.26 -14.75
N ASN A 94 -0.30 18.78 -15.32
CA ASN A 94 0.66 17.97 -16.07
C ASN A 94 1.52 17.12 -15.13
N VAL A 95 2.38 16.26 -15.69
CA VAL A 95 3.29 15.38 -14.95
C VAL A 95 4.19 16.18 -14.00
N PHE A 96 4.82 17.25 -14.50
CA PHE A 96 5.68 18.10 -13.67
C PHE A 96 4.93 18.68 -12.47
N ASP A 97 3.72 19.21 -12.70
CA ASP A 97 2.93 19.86 -11.65
C ASP A 97 2.36 18.85 -10.64
N ASN A 98 2.02 17.62 -11.07
CA ASN A 98 1.63 16.54 -10.17
C ASN A 98 2.76 16.22 -9.16
N VAL A 99 4.00 16.11 -9.62
CA VAL A 99 5.15 15.85 -8.75
C VAL A 99 5.50 17.08 -7.92
N ALA A 100 5.53 18.27 -8.54
CA ALA A 100 5.80 19.54 -7.86
C ALA A 100 4.80 19.86 -6.75
N PHE A 101 3.56 19.37 -6.86
CA PHE A 101 2.52 19.55 -5.85
C PHE A 101 2.95 19.06 -4.46
N ALA A 102 3.60 17.90 -4.39
CA ALA A 102 4.10 17.36 -3.13
C ALA A 102 5.18 18.25 -2.49
N MET A 103 6.05 18.86 -3.31
CA MET A 103 7.05 19.82 -2.82
C MET A 103 6.42 21.15 -2.37
N ARG A 104 5.44 21.65 -3.13
CA ARG A 104 4.69 22.87 -2.76
C ARG A 104 3.94 22.68 -1.42
N ALA A 105 3.38 21.52 -1.17
CA ALA A 105 2.67 21.19 0.07
C ALA A 105 3.57 21.28 1.33
N ILE A 106 4.87 21.12 1.20
CA ILE A 106 5.84 21.28 2.30
C ILE A 106 6.52 22.65 2.31
N GLY A 107 6.15 23.56 1.40
CA GLY A 107 6.71 24.91 1.33
C GLY A 107 8.06 25.02 0.61
N ALA A 108 8.40 24.09 -0.27
CA ALA A 108 9.64 24.13 -1.04
C ALA A 108 9.69 25.36 -1.97
N SER A 109 10.90 25.95 -2.13
CA SER A 109 11.10 27.09 -3.02
C SER A 109 10.94 26.72 -4.49
N ALA A 110 10.54 27.69 -5.33
CA ALA A 110 10.41 27.48 -6.77
C ALA A 110 11.75 27.03 -7.41
N SER A 111 12.87 27.50 -6.90
CA SER A 111 14.22 27.09 -7.36
C SER A 111 14.47 25.61 -7.05
N SER A 112 14.13 25.15 -5.84
CA SER A 112 14.27 23.74 -5.44
C SER A 112 13.38 22.83 -6.31
N ILE A 113 12.14 23.24 -6.55
CA ILE A 113 11.18 22.49 -7.40
C ILE A 113 11.74 22.34 -8.83
N LYS A 114 12.22 23.45 -9.44
CA LYS A 114 12.79 23.44 -10.80
C LYS A 114 13.98 22.51 -10.97
N LYS A 115 14.75 22.27 -9.91
CA LYS A 115 15.89 21.35 -9.93
C LYS A 115 15.48 19.91 -9.62
N ARG A 116 14.65 19.73 -8.58
CA ARG A 116 14.36 18.39 -8.03
C ARG A 116 13.37 17.61 -8.88
N VAL A 117 12.30 18.23 -9.37
CA VAL A 117 11.26 17.52 -10.12
C VAL A 117 11.79 16.88 -11.41
N PRO A 118 12.56 17.59 -12.28
CA PRO A 118 13.13 16.95 -13.47
C PRO A 118 14.08 15.79 -13.14
N TYR A 119 14.87 15.91 -12.07
CA TYR A 119 15.74 14.84 -11.60
C TYR A 119 14.98 13.58 -11.21
N ILE A 120 13.90 13.73 -10.43
CA ILE A 120 13.06 12.58 -10.04
C ILE A 120 12.31 11.99 -11.25
N LEU A 121 11.83 12.84 -12.16
CA LEU A 121 11.17 12.35 -13.38
C LEU A 121 12.15 11.63 -14.32
N GLU A 122 13.41 12.00 -14.31
CA GLU A 122 14.47 11.26 -15.02
C GLU A 122 14.70 9.89 -14.38
N LEU A 123 14.75 9.81 -13.05
CA LEU A 123 14.91 8.56 -12.29
C LEU A 123 13.81 7.55 -12.60
N VAL A 124 12.56 7.99 -12.75
CA VAL A 124 11.43 7.13 -13.11
C VAL A 124 11.21 6.99 -14.63
N GLY A 125 12.12 7.51 -15.49
CA GLY A 125 12.06 7.38 -16.94
C GLY A 125 11.04 8.29 -17.63
N LEU A 126 10.55 9.36 -16.98
CA LEU A 126 9.48 10.23 -17.49
C LEU A 126 9.93 11.66 -17.81
N LYS A 127 11.23 11.92 -17.92
CA LYS A 127 11.78 13.26 -18.21
C LYS A 127 11.14 13.90 -19.45
N ASN A 128 10.93 13.11 -20.51
CA ASN A 128 10.39 13.59 -21.78
C ASN A 128 8.87 13.83 -21.74
N LYS A 129 8.18 13.34 -20.71
CA LYS A 129 6.73 13.43 -20.51
C LYS A 129 6.29 14.51 -19.53
N MET A 130 7.19 15.39 -19.07
CA MET A 130 6.92 16.40 -18.04
C MET A 130 5.73 17.30 -18.32
N LYS A 131 5.47 17.60 -19.60
CA LYS A 131 4.37 18.49 -20.04
C LYS A 131 3.06 17.75 -20.31
N ASN A 132 3.08 16.41 -20.40
CA ASN A 132 1.90 15.61 -20.67
C ASN A 132 0.93 15.65 -19.47
N LYS A 133 -0.37 15.47 -19.78
CA LYS A 133 -1.41 15.27 -18.74
C LYS A 133 -1.54 13.78 -18.42
N PRO A 134 -2.12 13.42 -17.27
CA PRO A 134 -2.37 12.03 -16.90
C PRO A 134 -3.12 11.24 -17.98
N SER A 135 -4.11 11.85 -18.65
CA SER A 135 -4.89 11.23 -19.71
C SER A 135 -4.11 10.87 -20.98
N GLU A 136 -2.89 11.39 -21.13
CA GLU A 136 -1.99 11.13 -22.27
C GLU A 136 -0.94 10.05 -21.94
N LEU A 137 -1.04 9.43 -20.77
CA LEU A 137 -0.09 8.44 -20.25
C LEU A 137 -0.71 7.05 -20.18
N SER A 138 0.10 6.01 -20.40
CA SER A 138 -0.29 4.64 -20.07
C SER A 138 -0.45 4.44 -18.56
N GLY A 139 -1.11 3.38 -18.13
CA GLY A 139 -1.27 3.06 -16.71
C GLY A 139 0.07 2.97 -15.97
N GLY A 140 1.06 2.29 -16.54
CA GLY A 140 2.40 2.20 -15.97
C GLY A 140 3.12 3.55 -15.92
N GLU A 141 2.95 4.44 -16.91
CA GLU A 141 3.49 5.79 -16.86
C GLU A 141 2.82 6.61 -15.75
N GLN A 142 1.50 6.49 -15.57
CA GLN A 142 0.78 7.13 -14.47
C GLN A 142 1.27 6.64 -13.11
N GLN A 143 1.53 5.35 -12.96
CA GLN A 143 2.09 4.78 -11.74
C GLN A 143 3.51 5.30 -11.47
N ARG A 144 4.35 5.43 -12.50
CA ARG A 144 5.68 6.05 -12.36
C ARG A 144 5.59 7.53 -11.96
N VAL A 145 4.56 8.29 -12.40
CA VAL A 145 4.30 9.65 -11.89
C VAL A 145 3.90 9.64 -10.42
N SER A 146 3.04 8.71 -10.00
CA SER A 146 2.67 8.51 -8.58
C SER A 146 3.91 8.21 -7.73
N LEU A 147 4.78 7.33 -8.20
CA LEU A 147 6.05 6.99 -7.55
C LEU A 147 7.00 8.22 -7.48
N ALA A 148 7.14 8.97 -8.58
CA ALA A 148 7.92 10.22 -8.59
C ALA A 148 7.41 11.22 -7.54
N ARG A 149 6.09 11.36 -7.43
CA ARG A 149 5.45 12.22 -6.42
C ARG A 149 5.74 11.75 -4.99
N ALA A 150 5.76 10.44 -4.76
CA ALA A 150 6.11 9.87 -3.47
C ALA A 150 7.59 10.12 -3.09
N LEU A 151 8.50 10.06 -4.08
CA LEU A 151 9.95 10.17 -3.91
C LEU A 151 10.50 11.60 -3.81
N VAL A 152 9.78 12.59 -4.36
CA VAL A 152 10.32 13.91 -4.58
C VAL A 152 10.82 14.62 -3.30
N ASN A 153 10.24 14.30 -2.15
CA ASN A 153 10.57 14.87 -0.85
C ASN A 153 11.61 14.04 -0.04
N ASN A 154 12.30 13.07 -0.65
CA ASN A 154 13.23 12.17 0.02
C ASN A 154 12.60 11.50 1.26
N PRO A 155 11.55 10.69 1.10
CA PRO A 155 10.90 10.05 2.23
C PRO A 155 11.83 9.04 2.90
N GLU A 156 11.68 8.88 4.21
CA GLU A 156 12.38 7.84 4.98
C GLU A 156 11.67 6.48 4.86
N ILE A 157 10.36 6.52 4.55
CA ILE A 157 9.53 5.33 4.38
C ILE A 157 8.69 5.51 3.11
N ILE A 158 8.63 4.48 2.28
CA ILE A 158 7.67 4.35 1.18
C ILE A 158 6.65 3.28 1.57
N ILE A 159 5.38 3.61 1.37
CA ILE A 159 4.25 2.71 1.51
C ILE A 159 3.59 2.61 0.15
N ALA A 160 3.59 1.43 -0.45
CA ALA A 160 2.96 1.15 -1.73
C ALA A 160 1.80 0.18 -1.53
N ASP A 161 0.58 0.66 -1.76
CA ASP A 161 -0.65 -0.11 -1.63
C ASP A 161 -1.06 -0.58 -3.03
N GLU A 162 -0.83 -1.86 -3.32
CA GLU A 162 -1.05 -2.54 -4.59
C GLU A 162 -0.49 -1.74 -5.80
N PRO A 163 0.82 -1.43 -5.80
CA PRO A 163 1.39 -0.51 -6.79
C PRO A 163 1.37 -1.05 -8.22
N THR A 164 1.05 -2.31 -8.39
CA THR A 164 1.07 -3.05 -9.67
C THR A 164 -0.34 -3.45 -10.15
N GLY A 165 -1.38 -3.26 -9.35
CA GLY A 165 -2.73 -3.77 -9.62
C GLY A 165 -3.43 -3.23 -10.88
N ASN A 166 -2.91 -2.16 -11.50
CA ASN A 166 -3.50 -1.55 -12.71
C ASN A 166 -2.50 -1.44 -13.88
N VAL A 167 -1.46 -2.29 -13.90
CA VAL A 167 -0.42 -2.28 -14.92
C VAL A 167 -0.13 -3.71 -15.40
N ASP A 168 0.52 -3.83 -16.57
CA ASP A 168 0.89 -5.12 -17.11
C ASP A 168 2.06 -5.77 -16.33
N PRO A 169 2.27 -7.11 -16.47
CA PRO A 169 3.28 -7.84 -15.69
C PRO A 169 4.72 -7.35 -15.87
N GLU A 170 5.10 -6.92 -17.07
CA GLU A 170 6.45 -6.39 -17.34
C GLU A 170 6.66 -5.09 -16.59
N MET A 171 5.67 -4.20 -16.63
CA MET A 171 5.68 -2.93 -15.91
C MET A 171 5.61 -3.15 -14.39
N SER A 172 4.90 -4.18 -13.93
CA SER A 172 4.83 -4.59 -12.51
C SER A 172 6.22 -4.89 -11.98
N HIS A 173 6.99 -5.70 -12.71
CA HIS A 173 8.36 -6.01 -12.37
C HIS A 173 9.24 -4.76 -12.27
N ASP A 174 9.16 -3.86 -13.27
CA ASP A 174 9.92 -2.61 -13.30
C ASP A 174 9.62 -1.69 -12.10
N ILE A 175 8.35 -1.62 -11.67
CA ILE A 175 7.92 -0.82 -10.52
C ILE A 175 8.54 -1.38 -9.23
N ILE A 176 8.49 -2.70 -9.02
CA ILE A 176 9.07 -3.32 -7.82
C ILE A 176 10.60 -3.24 -7.86
N GLN A 177 11.22 -3.40 -9.03
CA GLN A 177 12.66 -3.21 -9.22
C GLN A 177 13.09 -1.80 -8.80
N LEU A 178 12.38 -0.77 -9.26
CA LEU A 178 12.66 0.62 -8.89
C LEU A 178 12.49 0.85 -7.38
N LEU A 179 11.46 0.27 -6.75
CA LEU A 179 11.29 0.31 -5.29
C LEU A 179 12.43 -0.40 -4.55
N SER A 180 12.96 -1.50 -5.11
CA SER A 180 14.12 -2.20 -4.54
C SER A 180 15.40 -1.36 -4.64
N GLU A 181 15.64 -0.69 -5.77
CA GLU A 181 16.77 0.22 -5.94
C GLU A 181 16.72 1.41 -4.96
N ILE A 182 15.53 1.95 -4.72
CA ILE A 182 15.30 3.01 -3.73
C ILE A 182 15.56 2.49 -2.31
N ASN A 183 15.18 1.25 -2.03
CA ASN A 183 15.48 0.59 -0.75
C ASN A 183 16.98 0.41 -0.55
N ASP A 184 17.73 0.01 -1.57
CA ASP A 184 19.18 -0.14 -1.53
C ASP A 184 19.90 1.19 -1.23
N MET A 185 19.26 2.33 -1.51
CA MET A 185 19.74 3.67 -1.09
C MET A 185 19.39 4.00 0.38
N GLY A 186 18.78 3.08 1.13
CA GLY A 186 18.51 3.19 2.56
C GLY A 186 17.09 3.63 2.94
N THR A 187 16.17 3.78 1.98
CA THR A 187 14.76 4.06 2.26
C THR A 187 14.05 2.77 2.71
N THR A 188 13.25 2.83 3.77
CA THR A 188 12.39 1.71 4.19
C THR A 188 11.23 1.58 3.20
N VAL A 189 10.93 0.37 2.72
CA VAL A 189 9.88 0.13 1.73
C VAL A 189 8.91 -0.93 2.23
N LEU A 190 7.61 -0.60 2.20
CA LEU A 190 6.51 -1.52 2.48
C LEU A 190 5.65 -1.62 1.23
N VAL A 191 5.48 -2.82 0.71
CA VAL A 191 4.64 -3.10 -0.46
C VAL A 191 3.52 -4.04 -0.05
N VAL A 192 2.29 -3.58 -0.14
CA VAL A 192 1.12 -4.46 -0.07
C VAL A 192 0.83 -4.96 -1.47
N THR A 193 0.73 -6.27 -1.65
CA THR A 193 0.41 -6.89 -2.92
C THR A 193 -0.23 -8.27 -2.72
N HIS A 194 -0.97 -8.72 -3.70
CA HIS A 194 -1.45 -10.09 -3.84
C HIS A 194 -0.72 -10.83 -4.99
N GLU A 195 0.25 -10.20 -5.64
CA GLU A 195 1.03 -10.79 -6.74
C GLU A 195 2.16 -11.68 -6.20
N HIS A 196 1.87 -12.94 -5.89
CA HIS A 196 2.79 -13.88 -5.29
C HIS A 196 4.05 -14.11 -6.13
N GLU A 197 3.94 -14.06 -7.45
CA GLU A 197 5.09 -14.24 -8.35
C GLU A 197 6.14 -13.13 -8.17
N LEU A 198 5.72 -11.88 -8.07
CA LEU A 198 6.64 -10.77 -7.77
C LEU A 198 7.30 -10.94 -6.40
N VAL A 199 6.54 -11.40 -5.40
CA VAL A 199 7.09 -11.63 -4.05
C VAL A 199 8.20 -12.70 -4.08
N ARG A 200 8.03 -13.79 -4.88
CA ARG A 200 9.06 -14.82 -5.07
C ARG A 200 10.31 -14.28 -5.75
N GLN A 201 10.12 -13.52 -6.85
CA GLN A 201 11.22 -12.99 -7.66
C GLN A 201 12.14 -12.05 -6.89
N PHE A 202 11.59 -11.19 -6.07
CA PHE A 202 12.36 -10.19 -5.33
C PHE A 202 12.96 -10.69 -4.02
N ASN A 203 12.57 -11.84 -3.53
CA ASN A 203 13.14 -12.54 -2.35
C ASN A 203 13.38 -11.61 -1.14
N LYS A 204 12.43 -10.75 -0.82
CA LYS A 204 12.45 -9.87 0.35
C LYS A 204 11.65 -10.49 1.51
N ARG A 205 11.67 -9.87 2.69
CA ARG A 205 10.83 -10.27 3.83
C ARG A 205 9.35 -10.23 3.47
N VAL A 206 8.59 -11.22 3.91
CA VAL A 206 7.15 -11.33 3.67
C VAL A 206 6.42 -11.45 5.00
N ILE A 207 5.41 -10.63 5.16
CA ILE A 207 4.50 -10.60 6.31
C ILE A 207 3.12 -10.98 5.80
N VAL A 208 2.60 -12.12 6.27
CA VAL A 208 1.25 -12.59 5.91
C VAL A 208 0.27 -12.09 6.95
N ILE A 209 -0.72 -11.33 6.50
CA ILE A 209 -1.87 -10.90 7.32
C ILE A 209 -3.09 -11.67 6.85
N ASP A 210 -3.72 -12.41 7.78
CA ASP A 210 -4.93 -13.16 7.53
C ASP A 210 -5.91 -12.97 8.69
N HIS A 211 -7.18 -12.69 8.36
CA HIS A 211 -8.25 -12.42 9.33
C HIS A 211 -7.82 -11.43 10.43
N GLY A 212 -7.11 -10.38 10.04
CA GLY A 212 -6.63 -9.33 10.95
C GLY A 212 -5.47 -9.73 11.85
N ARG A 213 -4.81 -10.87 11.64
CA ARG A 213 -3.67 -11.36 12.43
C ARG A 213 -2.43 -11.55 11.57
N VAL A 214 -1.25 -11.37 12.15
CA VAL A 214 0.00 -11.81 11.52
C VAL A 214 0.10 -13.31 11.68
N LYS A 215 0.14 -14.02 10.57
CA LYS A 215 0.24 -15.50 10.53
C LYS A 215 1.64 -15.97 10.23
N SER A 216 2.37 -15.23 9.40
CA SER A 216 3.76 -15.50 9.07
C SER A 216 4.52 -14.18 8.95
N ASP A 217 5.78 -14.19 9.35
CA ASP A 217 6.71 -13.08 9.23
C ASP A 217 8.11 -13.68 9.03
N THR A 218 8.57 -13.71 7.80
CA THR A 218 9.77 -14.46 7.42
C THR A 218 10.53 -13.80 6.26
N LYS A 219 11.82 -14.09 6.18
CA LYS A 219 12.66 -13.74 5.03
C LYS A 219 12.69 -14.85 3.95
N ASN A 220 11.88 -15.90 4.12
CA ASN A 220 11.69 -16.94 3.12
C ASN A 220 10.31 -16.78 2.46
N PRO A 221 10.24 -16.19 1.25
CA PRO A 221 8.98 -15.99 0.55
C PRO A 221 8.19 -17.27 0.30
N GLU A 222 8.85 -18.37 -0.05
CA GLU A 222 8.18 -19.64 -0.33
C GLU A 222 7.43 -20.16 0.90
N ALA A 223 8.02 -20.07 2.09
CA ALA A 223 7.37 -20.49 3.33
C ALA A 223 6.19 -19.59 3.69
N ALA A 224 6.28 -18.29 3.41
CA ALA A 224 5.18 -17.34 3.63
C ALA A 224 4.02 -17.58 2.67
N LEU A 225 4.32 -17.73 1.38
CA LEU A 225 3.31 -17.86 0.32
C LEU A 225 2.64 -19.24 0.33
N ALA A 226 3.32 -20.29 0.76
CA ALA A 226 2.69 -21.60 0.99
C ALA A 226 1.61 -21.51 2.07
N TYR A 227 1.80 -20.65 3.06
CA TYR A 227 0.77 -20.37 4.06
C TYR A 227 -0.42 -19.61 3.45
N ASP A 228 -0.17 -18.54 2.70
CA ASP A 228 -1.20 -17.68 2.10
C ASP A 228 -2.08 -18.48 1.12
N ALA A 229 -1.47 -19.24 0.20
CA ALA A 229 -2.18 -20.08 -0.76
C ALA A 229 -3.10 -21.14 -0.11
N GLN A 230 -2.71 -21.70 1.03
CA GLN A 230 -3.52 -22.70 1.74
C GLN A 230 -4.85 -22.12 2.25
N TYR A 231 -4.92 -20.81 2.46
CA TYR A 231 -6.10 -20.12 2.99
C TYR A 231 -6.95 -19.46 1.91
N GLU A 232 -6.36 -19.04 0.78
CA GLU A 232 -7.11 -18.54 -0.38
C GLU A 232 -8.08 -19.62 -0.92
N ASP A 233 -7.61 -20.87 -1.03
CA ASP A 233 -8.47 -22.00 -1.46
C ASP A 233 -9.65 -22.25 -0.51
N ILE A 234 -9.47 -22.02 0.79
CA ILE A 234 -10.54 -22.21 1.79
C ILE A 234 -11.56 -21.07 1.73
N ASP A 235 -11.09 -19.83 1.57
CA ASP A 235 -11.97 -18.66 1.47
C ASP A 235 -12.81 -18.70 0.19
N GLU A 236 -12.26 -19.10 -0.97
CA GLU A 236 -13.02 -19.33 -2.20
C GLU A 236 -14.10 -20.43 -2.03
N ILE A 237 -13.77 -21.51 -1.31
CA ILE A 237 -14.73 -22.59 -1.02
C ILE A 237 -15.87 -22.07 -0.11
N ILE A 238 -15.54 -21.26 0.91
CA ILE A 238 -16.53 -20.70 1.84
C ILE A 238 -17.43 -19.70 1.13
N GLU A 239 -16.88 -18.80 0.30
CA GLU A 239 -17.67 -17.87 -0.51
C GLU A 239 -18.56 -18.60 -1.52
N GLY A 240 -18.05 -19.65 -2.18
CA GLY A 240 -18.84 -20.49 -3.07
C GLY A 240 -20.02 -21.19 -2.37
N ILE A 241 -19.82 -21.65 -1.12
CA ILE A 241 -20.87 -22.24 -0.29
C ILE A 241 -21.91 -21.19 0.15
N ALA A 242 -21.46 -19.97 0.51
CA ALA A 242 -22.34 -18.88 0.92
C ALA A 242 -23.24 -18.43 -0.23
N LEU A 243 -22.66 -18.20 -1.44
CA LEU A 243 -23.40 -17.85 -2.64
C LEU A 243 -24.41 -18.94 -3.05
N SER A 244 -24.07 -20.23 -2.86
CA SER A 244 -24.98 -21.34 -3.16
C SER A 244 -26.15 -21.45 -2.17
N LYS A 245 -26.02 -20.96 -0.94
CA LYS A 245 -27.11 -20.88 0.04
C LYS A 245 -28.04 -19.71 -0.24
N GLU A 246 -27.51 -18.52 -0.54
CA GLU A 246 -28.33 -17.36 -0.90
C GLU A 246 -29.14 -17.59 -2.19
N THR A 247 -28.56 -18.31 -3.17
CA THR A 247 -29.30 -18.68 -4.38
C THR A 247 -30.44 -19.66 -4.08
N LYS A 248 -30.26 -20.60 -3.15
CA LYS A 248 -31.32 -21.56 -2.76
C LYS A 248 -32.41 -20.90 -1.93
N GLU A 249 -32.11 -19.95 -1.07
CA GLU A 249 -33.10 -19.19 -0.32
C GLU A 249 -33.95 -18.30 -1.23
N ASN A 250 -33.35 -17.65 -2.23
CA ASN A 250 -34.07 -16.84 -3.23
C ASN A 250 -34.97 -17.67 -4.19
N PHE A 251 -34.70 -18.95 -4.39
CA PHE A 251 -35.59 -19.85 -5.16
C PHE A 251 -36.73 -20.42 -4.31
N ALA A 252 -36.56 -20.55 -2.99
CA ALA A 252 -37.59 -21.05 -2.09
C ALA A 252 -38.71 -20.03 -1.82
N ASP A 253 -38.42 -18.73 -1.91
CA ASP A 253 -39.41 -17.67 -1.67
C ASP A 253 -40.27 -17.33 -2.91
N ASN A 254 -39.95 -17.87 -4.11
CA ASN A 254 -40.69 -17.58 -5.33
C ASN A 254 -41.76 -18.63 -5.69
N ASP A 255 -41.93 -19.69 -4.91
CA ASP A 255 -42.94 -20.75 -5.15
C ASP A 255 -44.25 -20.54 -4.37
N VAL A 256 -44.56 -19.33 -3.93
CA VAL A 256 -45.88 -19.00 -3.42
C VAL A 256 -46.78 -18.61 -4.58
N VAL A 257 -47.45 -19.60 -5.15
CA VAL A 257 -48.56 -19.44 -6.11
C VAL A 257 -49.78 -18.89 -5.34
N PRO A 258 -50.40 -17.77 -5.72
CA PRO A 258 -51.67 -17.35 -5.12
C PRO A 258 -52.82 -18.16 -5.73
N ASP A 259 -53.65 -18.71 -4.85
CA ASP A 259 -54.96 -19.22 -5.17
C ASP A 259 -55.93 -18.15 -5.68
#